data_143a17e6253432216bb4b335a1ba7e01
#
_entry.id   143a17e6253432216bb4b335a1ba7e01
#
_cell.length_a   1.000
_cell.length_b   1.000
_cell.length_c   1.000
_cell.angle_alpha   90.00
_cell.angle_beta   90.00
_cell.angle_gamma   90.00
#
_symmetry.space_group_name_H-M   'P 1'
#
loop_
_entity.id
_entity.type
_entity.pdbx_description
1 polymer ?
#
loop_
_entity_poly.entity_id
_entity_poly.type
_entity_poly.pdbx_seq_one_letter_code
_entity_poly.pdbx_strand_id
1 'polypeptide(L)'
;MPGDKLKKGEATRLAIEDAAIELFMEQGYHATSMRQIADRVGLALGGIYNHFAGKDEIFEAIIVDKHPYKRILPLVMETPGETAEEFLRNAFTVTVTELGQNPVYMKLLMIELVEFNGRHGAGMLKEIFPKILPAFEQM
;
A
#
# COMPACT_ATOMS: atom_id res chain seq x y z
N MET A 1 4.64 29.43 10.24
CA MET A 1 5.43 28.47 11.04
C MET A 1 5.92 27.36 10.14
N PRO A 2 7.19 26.98 10.18
CA PRO A 2 7.72 25.89 9.32
C PRO A 2 6.98 24.56 9.49
N GLY A 3 6.53 24.24 10.71
CA GLY A 3 5.77 23.04 11.00
C GLY A 3 4.38 22.98 10.33
N ASP A 4 3.73 24.10 10.11
CA ASP A 4 2.41 24.17 9.46
C ASP A 4 2.51 23.93 7.95
N LYS A 5 3.61 24.37 7.32
CA LYS A 5 3.87 24.10 5.90
C LYS A 5 4.19 22.62 5.65
N LEU A 6 4.94 21.98 6.53
CA LEU A 6 5.24 20.54 6.45
C LEU A 6 3.96 19.71 6.63
N LYS A 7 3.13 20.03 7.63
CA LYS A 7 1.83 19.36 7.84
C LYS A 7 0.87 19.55 6.67
N LYS A 8 0.85 20.75 6.06
CA LYS A 8 0.03 21.02 4.88
C LYS A 8 0.51 20.24 3.66
N GLY A 9 1.82 20.16 3.44
CA GLY A 9 2.42 19.38 2.35
C GLY A 9 2.15 17.88 2.52
N GLU A 10 2.25 17.36 3.72
CA GLU A 10 1.93 15.97 4.05
C GLU A 10 0.44 15.66 3.84
N ALA A 11 -0.45 16.53 4.30
CA ALA A 11 -1.89 16.41 4.07
C ALA A 11 -2.23 16.42 2.56
N THR A 12 -1.56 17.26 1.77
CA THR A 12 -1.72 17.30 0.31
C THR A 12 -1.23 16.01 -0.34
N ARG A 13 -0.10 15.45 0.09
CA ARG A 13 0.40 14.16 -0.41
C ARG A 13 -0.61 13.04 -0.17
N LEU A 14 -1.17 12.95 1.04
CA LEU A 14 -2.19 11.96 1.37
C LEU A 14 -3.48 12.14 0.56
N ALA A 15 -3.90 13.39 0.33
CA ALA A 15 -5.04 13.67 -0.54
C ALA A 15 -4.79 13.24 -1.99
N ILE A 16 -3.59 13.40 -2.51
CA ILE A 16 -3.19 12.93 -3.84
C ILE A 16 -3.23 11.41 -3.91
N GLU A 17 -2.71 10.72 -2.91
CA GLU A 17 -2.77 9.25 -2.82
C GLU A 17 -4.21 8.73 -2.80
N ASP A 18 -5.08 9.33 -2.00
CA ASP A 18 -6.50 8.96 -1.91
C ASP A 18 -7.22 9.16 -3.25
N ALA A 19 -7.00 10.30 -3.90
CA ALA A 19 -7.57 10.59 -5.22
C ALA A 19 -7.08 9.61 -6.28
N ALA A 20 -5.80 9.26 -6.25
CA ALA A 20 -5.21 8.28 -7.16
C ALA A 20 -5.82 6.88 -6.97
N ILE A 21 -5.97 6.43 -5.72
CA ILE A 21 -6.64 5.16 -5.41
C ILE A 21 -8.05 5.14 -5.97
N GLU A 22 -8.85 6.18 -5.74
CA GLU A 22 -10.21 6.27 -6.27
C GLU A 22 -10.23 6.12 -7.79
N LEU A 23 -9.37 6.87 -8.49
CA LEU A 23 -9.27 6.80 -9.95
C LEU A 23 -8.77 5.44 -10.45
N PHE A 24 -7.79 4.84 -9.79
CA PHE A 24 -7.33 3.50 -10.13
C PHE A 24 -8.45 2.45 -9.97
N MET A 25 -9.31 2.61 -8.97
CA MET A 25 -10.45 1.72 -8.76
C MET A 25 -11.56 1.95 -9.78
N GLU A 26 -11.82 3.21 -10.15
CA GLU A 26 -12.88 3.59 -11.10
C GLU A 26 -12.54 3.19 -12.53
N GLN A 27 -11.33 3.45 -12.99
CA GLN A 27 -10.96 3.37 -14.41
C GLN A 27 -9.65 2.62 -14.70
N GLY A 28 -8.95 2.14 -13.68
CA GLY A 28 -7.70 1.43 -13.81
C GLY A 28 -6.46 2.35 -13.82
N TYR A 29 -5.29 1.73 -13.63
CA TYR A 29 -4.02 2.43 -13.52
C TYR A 29 -3.64 3.19 -14.80
N HIS A 30 -3.65 2.51 -15.96
CA HIS A 30 -3.23 3.12 -17.24
C HIS A 30 -4.14 4.25 -17.72
N ALA A 31 -5.45 4.14 -17.48
CA ALA A 31 -6.42 5.16 -17.87
C ALA A 31 -6.38 6.41 -16.96
N THR A 32 -5.68 6.34 -15.84
CA THR A 32 -5.53 7.46 -14.91
C THR A 32 -4.32 8.31 -15.25
N SER A 33 -4.52 9.63 -15.32
CA SER A 33 -3.48 10.62 -15.61
C SER A 33 -3.19 11.51 -14.40
N MET A 34 -1.99 12.09 -14.38
CA MET A 34 -1.61 13.10 -13.38
C MET A 34 -2.58 14.29 -13.37
N ARG A 35 -3.07 14.70 -14.55
CA ARG A 35 -4.06 15.78 -14.67
C ARG A 35 -5.37 15.42 -13.98
N GLN A 36 -5.89 14.23 -14.18
CA GLN A 36 -7.13 13.77 -13.53
C GLN A 36 -6.99 13.71 -12.01
N ILE A 37 -5.83 13.26 -11.52
CA ILE A 37 -5.55 13.22 -10.08
C ILE A 37 -5.49 14.66 -9.53
N ALA A 38 -4.77 15.55 -10.20
CA ALA A 38 -4.67 16.96 -9.81
C ALA A 38 -6.05 17.64 -9.76
N ASP A 39 -6.88 17.44 -10.78
CA ASP A 39 -8.23 17.98 -10.86
C ASP A 39 -9.10 17.49 -9.69
N ARG A 40 -9.01 16.24 -9.33
CA ARG A 40 -9.79 15.65 -8.23
C ARG A 40 -9.39 16.22 -6.86
N VAL A 41 -8.12 16.54 -6.67
CA VAL A 41 -7.61 17.16 -5.43
C VAL A 41 -7.83 18.67 -5.42
N GLY A 42 -8.10 19.28 -6.56
CA GLY A 42 -8.21 20.73 -6.72
C GLY A 42 -6.87 21.44 -6.86
N LEU A 43 -5.86 20.73 -7.39
CA LEU A 43 -4.53 21.27 -7.69
C LEU A 43 -4.37 21.59 -9.18
N ALA A 44 -3.57 22.60 -9.48
CA ALA A 44 -3.03 22.77 -10.83
C ALA A 44 -2.06 21.60 -11.14
N LEU A 45 -1.92 21.26 -12.43
CA LEU A 45 -1.03 20.18 -12.86
C LEU A 45 0.42 20.39 -12.38
N GLY A 46 0.93 21.63 -12.45
CA GLY A 46 2.25 21.97 -11.90
C GLY A 46 2.34 21.76 -10.39
N GLY A 47 1.25 21.95 -9.67
CA GLY A 47 1.17 21.74 -8.21
C GLY A 47 1.34 20.28 -7.82
N ILE A 48 0.76 19.34 -8.56
CA ILE A 48 0.91 17.91 -8.26
C ILE A 48 2.36 17.45 -8.48
N TYR A 49 3.04 17.96 -9.51
CA TYR A 49 4.44 17.63 -9.78
C TYR A 49 5.42 18.17 -8.72
N ASN A 50 5.00 19.09 -7.86
CA ASN A 50 5.79 19.49 -6.69
C ASN A 50 5.81 18.39 -5.59
N HIS A 51 4.87 17.46 -5.63
CA HIS A 51 4.75 16.37 -4.66
C HIS A 51 5.23 15.03 -5.19
N PHE A 52 4.95 14.73 -6.45
CA PHE A 52 5.28 13.46 -7.10
C PHE A 52 5.77 13.69 -8.53
N ALA A 53 6.85 13.03 -8.91
CA ALA A 53 7.41 13.14 -10.26
C ALA A 53 6.53 12.50 -11.34
N GLY A 54 5.70 11.54 -10.95
CA GLY A 54 4.81 10.83 -11.85
C GLY A 54 3.86 9.88 -11.13
N LYS A 55 3.03 9.25 -11.91
CA LYS A 55 2.01 8.29 -11.43
C LYS A 55 2.63 7.09 -10.72
N ASP A 56 3.81 6.65 -11.16
CA ASP A 56 4.55 5.53 -10.56
C ASP A 56 4.99 5.84 -9.13
N GLU A 57 5.46 7.06 -8.87
CA GLU A 57 5.82 7.50 -7.51
C GLU A 57 4.61 7.60 -6.59
N ILE A 58 3.46 8.01 -7.12
CA ILE A 58 2.21 8.02 -6.35
C ILE A 58 1.84 6.59 -5.96
N PHE A 59 1.93 5.65 -6.90
CA PHE A 59 1.63 4.24 -6.63
C PHE A 59 2.60 3.64 -5.59
N GLU A 60 3.89 3.92 -5.71
CA GLU A 60 4.90 3.51 -4.72
C GLU A 60 4.56 4.03 -3.32
N ALA A 61 4.21 5.31 -3.20
CA ALA A 61 3.79 5.90 -1.92
C ALA A 61 2.53 5.23 -1.36
N ILE A 62 1.54 4.92 -2.20
CA ILE A 62 0.33 4.19 -1.81
C ILE A 62 0.70 2.81 -1.24
N ILE A 63 1.56 2.07 -1.92
CA ILE A 63 2.01 0.75 -1.46
C ILE A 63 2.72 0.85 -0.11
N VAL A 64 3.61 1.83 0.06
CA VAL A 64 4.33 2.03 1.34
C VAL A 64 3.38 2.44 2.46
N ASP A 65 2.48 3.38 2.21
CA ASP A 65 1.64 3.98 3.26
C ASP A 65 0.41 3.14 3.60
N LYS A 66 -0.20 2.50 2.61
CA LYS A 66 -1.52 1.84 2.72
C LYS A 66 -1.49 0.34 2.43
N HIS A 67 -0.30 -0.24 2.36
CA HIS A 67 -0.21 -1.68 2.11
C HIS A 67 -0.86 -2.47 3.25
N PRO A 68 -1.68 -3.47 2.90
CA PRO A 68 -2.42 -4.27 3.89
C PRO A 68 -1.52 -4.98 4.91
N TYR A 69 -0.21 -5.16 4.64
CA TYR A 69 0.67 -5.82 5.59
C TYR A 69 0.72 -5.13 6.96
N LYS A 70 0.59 -3.81 7.00
CA LYS A 70 0.57 -3.05 8.27
C LYS A 70 -0.59 -3.46 9.18
N ARG A 71 -1.70 -3.86 8.58
CA ARG A 71 -2.89 -4.39 9.28
C ARG A 71 -2.81 -5.90 9.49
N ILE A 72 -2.36 -6.63 8.47
CA ILE A 72 -2.36 -8.10 8.48
C ILE A 72 -1.23 -8.66 9.36
N LEU A 73 -0.04 -8.03 9.33
CA LEU A 73 1.11 -8.53 10.07
C LEU A 73 0.84 -8.72 11.58
N PRO A 74 0.25 -7.75 12.32
CA PRO A 74 -0.10 -7.98 13.72
C PRO A 74 -1.05 -9.17 13.90
N LEU A 75 -2.04 -9.32 13.03
CA LEU A 75 -2.99 -10.44 13.10
C LEU A 75 -2.29 -11.78 12.84
N VAL A 76 -1.35 -11.82 11.90
CA VAL A 76 -0.53 -13.00 11.63
C VAL A 76 0.34 -13.36 12.83
N MET A 77 0.97 -12.36 13.45
CA MET A 77 1.84 -12.57 14.62
C MET A 77 1.09 -13.06 15.86
N GLU A 78 -0.20 -12.73 15.99
CA GLU A 78 -1.08 -13.21 17.06
C GLU A 78 -1.72 -14.56 16.75
N THR A 79 -1.45 -15.13 15.57
CA THR A 79 -2.06 -16.38 15.13
C THR A 79 -1.52 -17.55 15.96
N PRO A 80 -2.40 -18.41 16.54
CA PRO A 80 -1.95 -19.56 17.30
C PRO A 80 -1.32 -20.63 16.39
N GLY A 81 -0.35 -21.35 16.91
CA GLY A 81 0.27 -22.49 16.26
C GLY A 81 1.39 -23.06 17.12
N GLU A 82 1.28 -24.33 17.50
CA GLU A 82 2.34 -25.02 18.25
C GLU A 82 3.42 -25.56 17.32
N THR A 83 3.09 -25.67 16.02
CA THR A 83 4.02 -26.13 14.98
C THR A 83 4.10 -25.09 13.85
N ALA A 84 5.21 -25.11 13.12
CA ALA A 84 5.38 -24.25 11.96
C ALA A 84 4.27 -24.46 10.89
N GLU A 85 3.80 -25.71 10.73
CA GLU A 85 2.72 -26.02 9.79
C GLU A 85 1.41 -25.37 10.22
N GLU A 86 1.04 -25.48 11.50
CA GLU A 86 -0.17 -24.86 12.04
C GLU A 86 -0.12 -23.34 11.93
N PHE A 87 1.00 -22.74 12.32
CA PHE A 87 1.22 -21.31 12.20
C PHE A 87 1.05 -20.84 10.75
N LEU A 88 1.72 -21.48 9.78
CA LEU A 88 1.64 -21.14 8.37
C LEU A 88 0.22 -21.28 7.83
N ARG A 89 -0.48 -22.34 8.19
CA ARG A 89 -1.87 -22.57 7.77
C ARG A 89 -2.79 -21.46 8.28
N ASN A 90 -2.67 -21.14 9.56
CA ASN A 90 -3.47 -20.12 10.21
C ASN A 90 -3.12 -18.71 9.68
N ALA A 91 -1.84 -18.40 9.52
CA ALA A 91 -1.35 -17.15 8.93
C ALA A 91 -1.86 -16.95 7.51
N PHE A 92 -1.84 -18.00 6.69
CA PHE A 92 -2.39 -17.97 5.34
C PHE A 92 -3.91 -17.70 5.36
N THR A 93 -4.64 -18.37 6.22
CA THR A 93 -6.10 -18.19 6.37
C THR A 93 -6.43 -16.75 6.77
N VAL A 94 -5.73 -16.18 7.75
CA VAL A 94 -5.90 -14.78 8.18
C VAL A 94 -5.61 -13.83 7.01
N THR A 95 -4.50 -14.05 6.31
CA THR A 95 -4.09 -13.20 5.18
C THR A 95 -5.14 -13.21 4.07
N VAL A 96 -5.58 -14.38 3.64
CA VAL A 96 -6.58 -14.53 2.57
C VAL A 96 -7.93 -13.92 2.97
N THR A 97 -8.34 -14.11 4.22
CA THR A 97 -9.58 -13.55 4.76
C THR A 97 -9.55 -12.02 4.75
N GLU A 98 -8.48 -11.42 5.26
CA GLU A 98 -8.32 -9.96 5.31
C GLU A 98 -8.24 -9.34 3.91
N LEU A 99 -7.50 -9.95 2.98
CA LEU A 99 -7.44 -9.50 1.60
C LEU A 99 -8.80 -9.62 0.90
N GLY A 100 -9.52 -10.73 1.15
CA GLY A 100 -10.84 -10.95 0.55
C GLY A 100 -11.91 -9.98 1.03
N GLN A 101 -11.78 -9.47 2.25
CA GLN A 101 -12.69 -8.46 2.80
C GLN A 101 -12.40 -7.03 2.30
N ASN A 102 -11.27 -6.81 1.65
CA ASN A 102 -10.82 -5.49 1.19
C ASN A 102 -10.53 -5.50 -0.32
N PRO A 103 -11.56 -5.32 -1.17
CA PRO A 103 -11.39 -5.34 -2.63
C PRO A 103 -10.36 -4.34 -3.15
N VAL A 104 -10.20 -3.20 -2.46
CA VAL A 104 -9.20 -2.19 -2.82
C VAL A 104 -7.79 -2.77 -2.72
N TYR A 105 -7.49 -3.50 -1.66
CA TYR A 105 -6.17 -4.13 -1.48
C TYR A 105 -5.88 -5.17 -2.56
N MET A 106 -6.89 -5.98 -2.91
CA MET A 106 -6.75 -6.95 -4.00
C MET A 106 -6.43 -6.27 -5.33
N LYS A 107 -7.14 -5.18 -5.66
CA LYS A 107 -6.87 -4.43 -6.88
C LYS A 107 -5.49 -3.79 -6.88
N LEU A 108 -5.04 -3.20 -5.76
CA LEU A 108 -3.70 -2.64 -5.63
C LEU A 108 -2.62 -3.71 -5.81
N LEU A 109 -2.81 -4.90 -5.25
CA LEU A 109 -1.91 -6.03 -5.46
C LEU A 109 -1.87 -6.48 -6.92
N MET A 110 -3.02 -6.51 -7.60
CA MET A 110 -3.07 -6.84 -9.02
C MET A 110 -2.33 -5.80 -9.88
N ILE A 111 -2.49 -4.50 -9.58
CA ILE A 111 -1.73 -3.44 -10.24
C ILE A 111 -0.22 -3.65 -10.01
N GLU A 112 0.19 -3.93 -8.78
CA GLU A 112 1.60 -4.19 -8.44
C GLU A 112 2.17 -5.36 -9.26
N LEU A 113 1.44 -6.44 -9.37
CA LEU A 113 1.89 -7.62 -10.12
C LEU A 113 1.93 -7.38 -11.62
N VAL A 114 0.87 -6.77 -12.18
CA VAL A 114 0.70 -6.60 -13.63
C VAL A 114 1.56 -5.46 -14.18
N GLU A 115 1.53 -4.30 -13.50
CA GLU A 115 2.19 -3.09 -14.00
C GLU A 115 3.64 -2.98 -13.56
N PHE A 116 3.97 -3.48 -12.39
CA PHE A 116 5.28 -3.30 -11.75
C PHE A 116 6.06 -4.61 -11.55
N ASN A 117 5.51 -5.75 -11.95
CA ASN A 117 6.13 -7.08 -11.78
C ASN A 117 6.55 -7.38 -10.33
N GLY A 118 5.79 -6.89 -9.35
CA GLY A 118 6.09 -7.10 -7.94
C GLY A 118 7.29 -6.30 -7.39
N ARG A 119 7.76 -5.30 -8.13
CA ARG A 119 8.98 -4.54 -7.80
C ARG A 119 8.95 -3.89 -6.41
N HIS A 120 7.81 -3.32 -6.03
CA HIS A 120 7.65 -2.70 -4.71
C HIS A 120 7.50 -3.75 -3.60
N GLY A 121 6.95 -4.91 -3.91
CA GLY A 121 6.79 -6.02 -2.98
C GLY A 121 8.12 -6.59 -2.46
N ALA A 122 9.16 -6.59 -3.28
CA ALA A 122 10.49 -7.05 -2.87
C ALA A 122 11.09 -6.18 -1.74
N GLY A 123 10.87 -4.87 -1.78
CA GLY A 123 11.26 -3.96 -0.70
C GLY A 123 10.49 -4.23 0.59
N MET A 124 9.21 -4.52 0.47
CA MET A 124 8.35 -4.89 1.60
C MET A 124 8.77 -6.20 2.27
N LEU A 125 9.11 -7.22 1.49
CA LEU A 125 9.58 -8.49 2.05
C LEU A 125 10.83 -8.30 2.93
N LYS A 126 11.75 -7.43 2.53
CA LYS A 126 12.92 -7.08 3.34
C LYS A 126 12.55 -6.41 4.67
N GLU A 127 11.47 -5.64 4.70
CA GLU A 127 10.97 -4.99 5.92
C GLU A 127 10.18 -5.95 6.81
N ILE A 128 9.38 -6.84 6.21
CA ILE A 128 8.48 -7.76 6.91
C ILE A 128 9.24 -8.97 7.47
N PHE A 129 10.17 -9.53 6.72
CA PHE A 129 10.85 -10.77 7.05
C PHE A 129 11.52 -10.76 8.44
N PRO A 130 12.27 -9.71 8.85
CA PRO A 130 12.84 -9.64 10.19
C PRO A 130 11.79 -9.58 11.31
N LYS A 131 10.58 -9.13 11.01
CA LYS A 131 9.48 -9.05 11.99
C LYS A 131 8.79 -10.39 12.20
N ILE A 132 8.77 -11.24 11.16
CA ILE A 132 8.15 -12.58 11.23
C ILE A 132 9.12 -13.62 11.77
N LEU A 133 10.41 -13.46 11.53
CA LEU A 133 11.44 -14.43 11.91
C LEU A 133 11.38 -14.86 13.40
N PRO A 134 11.17 -13.96 14.38
CA PRO A 134 11.06 -14.33 15.79
C PRO A 134 9.91 -15.29 16.11
N ALA A 135 8.84 -15.27 15.31
CA ALA A 135 7.72 -16.19 15.49
C ALA A 135 8.11 -17.63 15.16
N PHE A 136 9.03 -17.82 14.21
CA PHE A 136 9.56 -19.15 13.86
C PHE A 136 10.63 -19.63 14.85
N GLU A 137 11.36 -18.72 15.48
CA GLU A 137 12.41 -19.10 16.46
C GLU A 137 11.83 -19.59 17.80
N GLN A 138 10.55 -19.28 18.07
CA GLN A 138 9.85 -19.68 19.29
C GLN A 138 9.12 -21.05 19.15
N MET A 139 9.10 -21.62 17.97
CA MET A 139 8.50 -22.92 17.67
C MET A 139 9.55 -24.03 17.67
#